data_f1634177802e9d2f2bbee77a382dcbbf
#
_entry.id   f1634177802e9d2f2bbee77a382dcbbf
#
_cell.length_a   1.000
_cell.length_b   1.000
_cell.length_c   1.000
_cell.angle_alpha   90.00
_cell.angle_beta   90.00
_cell.angle_gamma   90.00
#
_symmetry.space_group_name_H-M   'P 1'
#
loop_
_entity.id
_entity.type
_entity.pdbx_description
1 polymer ?
#
loop_
_entity_poly.entity_id
_entity_poly.type
_entity_poly.pdbx_seq_one_letter_code
_entity_poly.pdbx_strand_id
1 'polypeptide(L)'
;AKNEVHIDVESEGADIYYTTDGTEPTAQSAKYEVPFILDKKGTVKAITYDAQSGKSGPVARRRFALPAVEYKVTSPADERTNLMLDGNGYSTYYLPEGKNEIVVELAAPHTISGFVYTPNQGRDSQGHISNYQLSVDGKVVASGEFSNIKHNPIEQEIHFAPVKGKKLVFKATRIVDNVKRVGIAEFSVITED
;
A
#
# COMPACT_ATOMS: atom_id res chain seq x y z
N ALA A 1 -2.79 -4.41 -10.01
CA ALA A 1 -3.69 -5.11 -9.10
C ALA A 1 -4.92 -4.26 -8.83
N LYS A 2 -6.07 -4.86 -8.60
CA LYS A 2 -7.26 -4.17 -8.11
C LYS A 2 -7.26 -4.31 -6.59
N ASN A 3 -7.70 -3.27 -5.88
CA ASN A 3 -7.86 -3.34 -4.43
C ASN A 3 -9.04 -4.27 -4.08
N GLU A 4 -8.79 -5.56 -3.93
CA GLU A 4 -9.79 -6.51 -3.47
C GLU A 4 -9.87 -6.43 -1.95
N VAL A 5 -11.07 -6.20 -1.44
CA VAL A 5 -11.34 -6.03 -0.01
C VAL A 5 -11.91 -7.32 0.55
N HIS A 6 -11.18 -7.91 1.48
CA HIS A 6 -11.62 -9.03 2.32
C HIS A 6 -11.83 -8.51 3.74
N ILE A 7 -12.95 -8.83 4.36
CA ILE A 7 -13.24 -8.47 5.75
C ILE A 7 -13.54 -9.76 6.49
N ASP A 8 -12.69 -10.09 7.45
CA ASP A 8 -12.83 -11.27 8.29
C ASP A 8 -13.17 -10.87 9.73
N VAL A 9 -13.88 -11.75 10.43
CA VAL A 9 -14.25 -11.59 11.84
C VAL A 9 -14.01 -12.90 12.59
N GLU A 10 -13.45 -12.82 13.80
CA GLU A 10 -13.20 -13.98 14.65
C GLU A 10 -14.48 -14.48 15.37
N SER A 11 -15.53 -13.65 15.44
CA SER A 11 -16.77 -13.98 16.15
C SER A 11 -17.77 -14.69 15.23
N GLU A 12 -18.10 -15.93 15.52
CA GLU A 12 -19.13 -16.66 14.80
C GLU A 12 -20.52 -16.03 15.00
N GLY A 13 -21.28 -15.89 13.92
CA GLY A 13 -22.68 -15.43 13.95
C GLY A 13 -22.88 -13.92 14.00
N ALA A 14 -21.82 -13.12 14.00
CA ALA A 14 -21.94 -11.66 13.88
C ALA A 14 -22.02 -11.23 12.42
N ASP A 15 -22.94 -10.32 12.12
CA ASP A 15 -22.99 -9.65 10.83
C ASP A 15 -21.90 -8.58 10.73
N ILE A 16 -21.37 -8.38 9.53
CA ILE A 16 -20.40 -7.33 9.25
C ILE A 16 -21.08 -6.24 8.41
N TYR A 17 -20.99 -4.99 8.85
CA TYR A 17 -21.43 -3.82 8.10
C TYR A 17 -20.25 -2.91 7.80
N TYR A 18 -20.23 -2.31 6.61
CA TYR A 18 -19.08 -1.52 6.19
C TYR A 18 -19.48 -0.26 5.40
N THR A 19 -18.51 0.66 5.30
CA THR A 19 -18.53 1.86 4.44
C THR A 19 -17.25 1.94 3.65
N THR A 20 -17.29 2.58 2.48
CA THR A 20 -16.13 2.74 1.59
C THR A 20 -15.71 4.20 1.40
N ASP A 21 -16.45 5.12 2.00
CA ASP A 21 -16.28 6.57 1.93
C ASP A 21 -15.64 7.18 3.19
N GLY A 22 -15.25 6.32 4.15
CA GLY A 22 -14.65 6.73 5.41
C GLY A 22 -15.64 7.16 6.48
N THR A 23 -16.95 7.16 6.21
CA THR A 23 -17.98 7.40 7.25
C THR A 23 -18.02 6.28 8.28
N GLU A 24 -18.56 6.54 9.48
CA GLU A 24 -18.69 5.50 10.50
C GLU A 24 -19.81 4.51 10.10
N PRO A 25 -19.50 3.19 10.02
CA PRO A 25 -20.49 2.18 9.70
C PRO A 25 -21.48 1.97 10.85
N THR A 26 -22.72 1.66 10.48
CA THR A 26 -23.82 1.32 11.39
C THR A 26 -24.52 0.05 10.90
N ALA A 27 -25.46 -0.49 11.67
CA ALA A 27 -26.28 -1.63 11.24
C ALA A 27 -27.16 -1.34 10.02
N GLN A 28 -27.25 -0.08 9.55
CA GLN A 28 -27.92 0.35 8.33
C GLN A 28 -26.96 0.51 7.14
N SER A 29 -25.66 0.36 7.36
CA SER A 29 -24.64 0.40 6.29
C SER A 29 -24.73 -0.86 5.41
N ALA A 30 -23.93 -0.91 4.35
CA ALA A 30 -23.86 -2.09 3.50
C ALA A 30 -23.39 -3.31 4.31
N LYS A 31 -24.10 -4.44 4.15
CA LYS A 31 -23.71 -5.70 4.77
C LYS A 31 -22.64 -6.38 3.93
N TYR A 32 -21.60 -6.85 4.56
CA TYR A 32 -20.54 -7.60 3.89
C TYR A 32 -20.94 -9.09 3.77
N GLU A 33 -21.00 -9.58 2.55
CA GLU A 33 -21.35 -10.97 2.26
C GLU A 33 -20.24 -11.70 1.48
N VAL A 34 -19.56 -10.96 0.59
CA VAL A 34 -18.50 -11.49 -0.27
C VAL A 34 -17.42 -10.44 -0.49
N PRO A 35 -16.17 -10.84 -0.81
CA PRO A 35 -15.11 -9.92 -1.20
C PRO A 35 -15.55 -9.02 -2.36
N PHE A 36 -15.15 -7.76 -2.33
CA PHE A 36 -15.49 -6.79 -3.37
C PHE A 36 -14.26 -6.02 -3.84
N ILE A 37 -14.33 -5.49 -5.05
CA ILE A 37 -13.28 -4.65 -5.62
C ILE A 37 -13.55 -3.20 -5.24
N LEU A 38 -12.58 -2.56 -4.59
CA LEU A 38 -12.53 -1.13 -4.42
C LEU A 38 -11.74 -0.55 -5.60
N ASP A 39 -12.44 -0.03 -6.59
CA ASP A 39 -11.88 0.54 -7.82
C ASP A 39 -11.36 1.97 -7.64
N LYS A 40 -11.51 2.51 -6.45
CA LYS A 40 -11.07 3.84 -6.03
C LYS A 40 -10.17 3.71 -4.80
N LYS A 41 -9.32 4.72 -4.58
CA LYS A 41 -8.74 4.92 -3.25
C LYS A 41 -9.85 5.23 -2.24
N GLY A 42 -9.61 4.98 -0.98
CA GLY A 42 -10.56 5.31 0.06
C GLY A 42 -10.25 4.61 1.37
N THR A 43 -11.04 4.91 2.38
CA THR A 43 -10.97 4.23 3.67
C THR A 43 -12.19 3.35 3.82
N VAL A 44 -11.96 2.04 3.90
CA VAL A 44 -12.98 1.08 4.31
C VAL A 44 -13.01 1.04 5.82
N LYS A 45 -14.20 1.23 6.40
CA LYS A 45 -14.46 1.01 7.81
C LYS A 45 -15.49 -0.09 7.96
N ALA A 46 -15.34 -0.94 8.98
CA ALA A 46 -16.25 -2.03 9.25
C ALA A 46 -16.50 -2.20 10.74
N ILE A 47 -17.69 -2.67 11.07
CA ILE A 47 -18.09 -3.11 12.40
C ILE A 47 -18.68 -4.52 12.33
N THR A 48 -18.55 -5.25 13.42
CA THR A 48 -19.42 -6.41 13.69
C THR A 48 -20.69 -5.93 14.35
N TYR A 49 -21.80 -6.60 14.07
CA TYR A 49 -23.10 -6.33 14.71
C TYR A 49 -23.75 -7.66 15.11
N ASP A 50 -24.07 -7.77 16.37
CA ASP A 50 -24.83 -8.90 16.92
C ASP A 50 -26.32 -8.52 16.99
N ALA A 51 -27.12 -9.11 16.13
CA ALA A 51 -28.57 -8.86 16.06
C ALA A 51 -29.33 -9.32 17.31
N GLN A 52 -28.80 -10.28 18.10
CA GLN A 52 -29.45 -10.76 19.30
C GLN A 52 -29.31 -9.77 20.46
N SER A 53 -28.12 -9.23 20.64
CA SER A 53 -27.83 -8.26 21.71
C SER A 53 -28.01 -6.81 21.30
N GLY A 54 -28.14 -6.53 19.99
CA GLY A 54 -28.19 -5.18 19.42
C GLY A 54 -26.88 -4.39 19.57
N LYS A 55 -25.76 -5.05 19.83
CA LYS A 55 -24.47 -4.42 20.07
C LYS A 55 -23.55 -4.47 18.85
N SER A 56 -22.82 -3.38 18.66
CA SER A 56 -21.75 -3.30 17.66
C SER A 56 -20.39 -3.48 18.33
N GLY A 57 -19.47 -4.15 17.61
CA GLY A 57 -18.06 -4.21 17.97
C GLY A 57 -17.32 -2.90 17.67
N PRO A 58 -16.02 -2.83 17.97
CA PRO A 58 -15.19 -1.69 17.63
C PRO A 58 -15.07 -1.50 16.12
N VAL A 59 -14.87 -0.25 15.69
CA VAL A 59 -14.66 0.06 14.28
C VAL A 59 -13.26 -0.37 13.86
N ALA A 60 -13.18 -1.30 12.92
CA ALA A 60 -11.96 -1.59 12.17
C ALA A 60 -11.89 -0.66 10.95
N ARG A 61 -10.67 -0.24 10.58
CA ARG A 61 -10.45 0.62 9.41
C ARG A 61 -9.22 0.22 8.64
N ARG A 62 -9.31 0.32 7.31
CA ARG A 62 -8.16 0.20 6.42
C ARG A 62 -8.24 1.24 5.30
N ARG A 63 -7.14 1.94 5.07
CA ARG A 63 -7.00 2.86 3.93
C ARG A 63 -6.45 2.09 2.73
N PHE A 64 -7.05 2.32 1.58
CA PHE A 64 -6.61 1.79 0.29
C PHE A 64 -5.99 2.92 -0.53
N ALA A 65 -4.79 2.68 -1.01
CA ALA A 65 -4.05 3.60 -1.88
C ALA A 65 -4.71 3.71 -3.28
N LEU A 66 -4.16 4.58 -4.12
CA LEU A 66 -4.56 4.69 -5.52
C LEU A 66 -4.43 3.31 -6.20
N PRO A 67 -5.47 2.83 -6.91
CA PRO A 67 -5.38 1.54 -7.59
C PRO A 67 -4.21 1.49 -8.58
N ALA A 68 -3.54 0.35 -8.68
CA ALA A 68 -2.38 0.16 -9.56
C ALA A 68 -2.68 0.38 -11.06
N VAL A 69 -3.94 0.40 -11.46
CA VAL A 69 -4.37 0.76 -12.83
C VAL A 69 -4.17 2.25 -13.14
N GLU A 70 -4.07 3.09 -12.12
CA GLU A 70 -3.89 4.53 -12.23
C GLU A 70 -2.42 4.96 -12.33
N TYR A 71 -1.49 4.04 -12.24
CA TYR A 71 -0.05 4.30 -12.36
C TYR A 71 0.72 3.09 -12.87
N LYS A 72 1.92 3.35 -13.34
CA LYS A 72 2.86 2.33 -13.83
C LYS A 72 4.28 2.64 -13.41
N VAL A 73 5.10 1.61 -13.30
CA VAL A 73 6.55 1.76 -13.16
C VAL A 73 7.13 1.93 -14.57
N THR A 74 7.81 3.05 -14.81
CA THR A 74 8.41 3.40 -16.11
C THR A 74 9.93 3.24 -16.15
N SER A 75 10.55 3.11 -14.99
CA SER A 75 11.98 2.79 -14.87
C SER A 75 12.23 1.93 -13.62
N PRO A 76 12.97 0.82 -13.74
CA PRO A 76 13.49 0.24 -14.99
C PRO A 76 12.39 -0.13 -15.97
N ALA A 77 12.67 -0.04 -17.28
CA ALA A 77 11.74 -0.46 -18.32
C ALA A 77 11.84 -2.00 -18.51
N ASP A 78 11.12 -2.74 -17.67
CA ASP A 78 11.12 -4.20 -17.60
C ASP A 78 9.68 -4.67 -17.37
N GLU A 79 9.21 -5.65 -18.14
CA GLU A 79 7.85 -6.20 -18.01
C GLU A 79 7.56 -6.79 -16.63
N ARG A 80 8.60 -7.28 -15.93
CA ARG A 80 8.49 -7.84 -14.57
C ARG A 80 8.26 -6.78 -13.50
N THR A 81 8.31 -5.49 -13.81
CA THR A 81 7.97 -4.41 -12.87
C THR A 81 6.53 -4.51 -12.35
N ASN A 82 5.65 -5.22 -13.09
CA ASN A 82 4.30 -5.54 -12.62
C ASN A 82 4.28 -6.35 -11.32
N LEU A 83 5.36 -7.07 -10.98
CA LEU A 83 5.48 -7.76 -9.70
C LEU A 83 5.43 -6.81 -8.49
N MET A 84 5.72 -5.53 -8.67
CA MET A 84 5.59 -4.50 -7.63
C MET A 84 4.16 -3.94 -7.50
N LEU A 85 3.23 -4.43 -8.31
CA LEU A 85 1.87 -3.91 -8.44
C LEU A 85 0.82 -5.03 -8.47
N ASP A 86 1.20 -6.27 -8.16
CA ASP A 86 0.34 -7.46 -8.30
C ASP A 86 -0.47 -7.79 -7.03
N GLY A 87 -0.21 -7.08 -5.93
CA GLY A 87 -0.87 -7.30 -4.64
C GLY A 87 -0.33 -8.52 -3.88
N ASN A 88 0.82 -9.05 -4.30
CA ASN A 88 1.42 -10.24 -3.69
C ASN A 88 2.75 -9.93 -3.00
N GLY A 89 2.74 -9.77 -1.68
CA GLY A 89 3.94 -9.48 -0.90
C GLY A 89 5.02 -10.58 -0.91
N TYR A 90 4.77 -11.73 -1.52
CA TYR A 90 5.74 -12.83 -1.69
C TYR A 90 6.41 -12.82 -3.07
N SER A 91 5.82 -12.17 -4.07
CA SER A 91 6.49 -11.86 -5.33
C SER A 91 7.41 -10.67 -5.13
N THR A 92 8.55 -10.63 -5.80
CA THR A 92 9.50 -9.52 -5.64
C THR A 92 10.15 -9.19 -6.96
N TYR A 93 10.09 -7.91 -7.30
CA TYR A 93 10.94 -7.36 -8.33
C TYR A 93 12.28 -6.95 -7.71
N TYR A 94 13.34 -7.50 -8.25
CA TYR A 94 14.69 -7.08 -7.90
C TYR A 94 15.23 -6.14 -8.98
N LEU A 95 15.67 -4.96 -8.57
CA LEU A 95 16.24 -3.99 -9.49
C LEU A 95 17.50 -4.56 -10.18
N PRO A 96 17.77 -4.16 -11.42
CA PRO A 96 19.03 -4.48 -12.10
C PRO A 96 20.23 -4.04 -11.28
N GLU A 97 21.36 -4.74 -11.45
CA GLU A 97 22.59 -4.44 -10.70
C GLU A 97 22.99 -2.96 -10.87
N GLY A 98 23.36 -2.33 -9.77
CA GLY A 98 23.74 -0.91 -9.73
C GLY A 98 22.58 0.07 -9.79
N LYS A 99 21.33 -0.41 -9.91
CA LYS A 99 20.13 0.43 -9.81
C LYS A 99 19.59 0.41 -8.39
N ASN A 100 19.19 1.57 -7.91
CA ASN A 100 18.64 1.74 -6.56
C ASN A 100 17.36 2.58 -6.51
N GLU A 101 16.72 2.82 -7.66
CA GLU A 101 15.50 3.61 -7.73
C GLU A 101 14.53 3.09 -8.78
N ILE A 102 13.25 3.38 -8.55
CA ILE A 102 12.17 3.20 -9.52
C ILE A 102 11.54 4.53 -9.85
N VAL A 103 11.03 4.65 -11.07
CA VAL A 103 10.21 5.78 -11.51
C VAL A 103 8.78 5.29 -11.69
N VAL A 104 7.85 5.95 -11.01
CA VAL A 104 6.41 5.68 -11.09
C VAL A 104 5.73 6.89 -11.73
N GLU A 105 4.92 6.65 -12.76
CA GLU A 105 4.14 7.68 -13.42
C GLU A 105 2.65 7.41 -13.24
N LEU A 106 1.93 8.42 -12.76
CA LEU A 106 0.48 8.40 -12.60
C LEU A 106 -0.20 8.69 -13.95
N ALA A 107 -1.39 8.13 -14.16
CA ALA A 107 -2.19 8.39 -15.36
C ALA A 107 -2.57 9.87 -15.49
N ALA A 108 -2.88 10.52 -14.36
CA ALA A 108 -3.15 11.94 -14.23
C ALA A 108 -2.43 12.54 -13.01
N PRO A 109 -2.26 13.87 -12.93
CA PRO A 109 -1.75 14.49 -11.71
C PRO A 109 -2.73 14.30 -10.54
N HIS A 110 -2.21 13.90 -9.37
CA HIS A 110 -2.93 13.76 -8.12
C HIS A 110 -2.29 14.57 -7.00
N THR A 111 -3.05 14.82 -5.93
CA THR A 111 -2.52 15.34 -4.67
C THR A 111 -1.98 14.19 -3.85
N ILE A 112 -0.67 13.96 -3.93
CA ILE A 112 0.03 12.84 -3.31
C ILE A 112 0.36 13.21 -1.87
N SER A 113 0.00 12.34 -0.91
CA SER A 113 0.22 12.55 0.53
C SER A 113 1.02 11.42 1.19
N GLY A 114 1.39 10.38 0.44
CA GLY A 114 2.15 9.28 0.99
C GLY A 114 2.42 8.17 -0.01
N PHE A 115 3.06 7.13 0.49
CA PHE A 115 3.28 5.89 -0.24
C PHE A 115 3.34 4.70 0.73
N VAL A 116 3.19 3.52 0.16
CA VAL A 116 3.40 2.26 0.87
C VAL A 116 4.50 1.48 0.17
N TYR A 117 5.47 1.02 0.93
CA TYR A 117 6.50 0.08 0.51
C TYR A 117 6.31 -1.25 1.22
N THR A 118 6.18 -2.34 0.48
CA THR A 118 6.16 -3.69 1.04
C THR A 118 7.45 -4.41 0.65
N PRO A 119 8.29 -4.75 1.63
CA PRO A 119 9.44 -5.63 1.40
C PRO A 119 8.96 -7.05 1.14
N ASN A 120 9.83 -7.90 0.57
CA ASN A 120 9.51 -9.31 0.38
C ASN A 120 9.17 -9.98 1.71
N GLN A 121 8.05 -10.70 1.75
CA GLN A 121 7.55 -11.41 2.92
C GLN A 121 8.09 -12.85 3.03
N GLY A 122 8.90 -13.30 2.09
CA GLY A 122 9.52 -14.63 2.10
C GLY A 122 10.54 -14.79 3.23
N ARG A 123 10.64 -16.00 3.79
CA ARG A 123 11.45 -16.31 4.96
C ARG A 123 12.94 -15.93 4.83
N ASP A 124 13.52 -16.16 3.66
CA ASP A 124 14.94 -15.93 3.38
C ASP A 124 15.13 -14.74 2.40
N SER A 125 14.21 -13.80 2.43
CA SER A 125 14.22 -12.67 1.53
C SER A 125 15.34 -11.69 1.85
N GLN A 126 15.90 -11.07 0.81
CA GLN A 126 17.00 -10.10 0.89
C GLN A 126 16.66 -8.85 0.09
N GLY A 127 17.48 -7.83 0.25
CA GLY A 127 17.35 -6.59 -0.51
C GLY A 127 16.31 -5.61 0.04
N HIS A 128 15.93 -5.78 1.30
CA HIS A 128 15.01 -4.86 1.97
C HIS A 128 15.64 -3.46 2.07
N ILE A 129 14.87 -2.46 1.69
CA ILE A 129 15.30 -1.06 1.78
C ILE A 129 15.22 -0.63 3.25
N SER A 130 16.33 -0.16 3.83
CA SER A 130 16.35 0.41 5.18
C SER A 130 16.14 1.93 5.17
N ASN A 131 16.75 2.64 4.23
CA ASN A 131 16.58 4.08 4.12
C ASN A 131 16.17 4.44 2.69
N TYR A 132 15.33 5.46 2.60
CA TYR A 132 14.70 5.85 1.35
C TYR A 132 14.71 7.37 1.14
N GLN A 133 14.47 7.75 -0.11
CA GLN A 133 14.11 9.10 -0.54
C GLN A 133 12.99 8.99 -1.57
N LEU A 134 11.97 9.82 -1.44
CA LEU A 134 10.92 9.98 -2.44
C LEU A 134 10.94 11.40 -2.97
N SER A 135 10.88 11.55 -4.28
CA SER A 135 10.63 12.83 -4.94
C SER A 135 9.39 12.77 -5.82
N VAL A 136 8.71 13.91 -5.92
CA VAL A 136 7.57 14.14 -6.82
C VAL A 136 7.93 15.27 -7.76
N ASP A 137 7.85 15.02 -9.06
CA ASP A 137 8.21 15.97 -10.13
C ASP A 137 9.57 16.65 -9.90
N GLY A 138 10.55 15.85 -9.42
CA GLY A 138 11.93 16.30 -9.16
C GLY A 138 12.16 16.96 -7.80
N LYS A 139 11.11 17.21 -7.01
CA LYS A 139 11.25 17.78 -5.66
C LYS A 139 11.20 16.65 -4.61
N VAL A 140 12.20 16.58 -3.72
CA VAL A 140 12.19 15.65 -2.59
C VAL A 140 11.06 16.02 -1.63
N VAL A 141 10.19 15.06 -1.33
CA VAL A 141 9.01 15.22 -0.47
C VAL A 141 9.10 14.38 0.81
N ALA A 142 9.86 13.31 0.79
CA ALA A 142 10.11 12.46 1.95
C ALA A 142 11.48 11.80 1.88
N SER A 143 12.11 11.61 3.02
CA SER A 143 13.29 10.77 3.19
C SER A 143 13.37 10.28 4.63
N GLY A 144 13.91 9.11 4.85
CA GLY A 144 13.98 8.57 6.20
C GLY A 144 14.46 7.14 6.26
N GLU A 145 14.27 6.53 7.40
CA GLU A 145 14.53 5.14 7.69
C GLU A 145 13.22 4.40 7.97
N PHE A 146 13.06 3.20 7.41
CA PHE A 146 11.91 2.35 7.70
C PHE A 146 12.04 1.68 9.06
N SER A 147 10.93 1.62 9.79
CA SER A 147 10.90 1.11 11.14
C SER A 147 11.12 -0.41 11.16
N ASN A 148 12.12 -0.84 11.94
CA ASN A 148 12.40 -2.25 12.26
C ASN A 148 12.45 -3.22 11.06
N ILE A 149 12.73 -2.72 9.85
CA ILE A 149 12.65 -3.48 8.59
C ILE A 149 13.57 -4.70 8.56
N LYS A 150 14.67 -4.67 9.29
CA LYS A 150 15.62 -5.78 9.38
C LYS A 150 15.06 -7.01 10.10
N HIS A 151 14.33 -6.78 11.18
CA HIS A 151 13.85 -7.86 12.08
C HIS A 151 12.39 -8.20 11.84
N ASN A 152 11.63 -7.26 11.29
CA ASN A 152 10.23 -7.42 10.98
C ASN A 152 9.91 -6.71 9.65
N PRO A 153 10.16 -7.35 8.50
CA PRO A 153 10.00 -6.76 7.17
C PRO A 153 8.53 -6.66 6.75
N ILE A 154 7.71 -5.97 7.51
CA ILE A 154 6.31 -5.70 7.21
C ILE A 154 6.14 -4.47 6.32
N GLU A 155 4.95 -4.30 5.80
CA GLU A 155 4.52 -3.11 5.06
C GLU A 155 4.85 -1.82 5.82
N GLN A 156 5.37 -0.83 5.10
CA GLN A 156 5.78 0.48 5.60
C GLN A 156 4.94 1.56 4.94
N GLU A 157 4.06 2.19 5.69
CA GLU A 157 3.23 3.31 5.23
C GLU A 157 3.86 4.63 5.68
N ILE A 158 4.13 5.52 4.72
CA ILE A 158 4.77 6.82 4.96
C ILE A 158 3.85 7.94 4.48
N HIS A 159 3.65 8.93 5.33
CA HIS A 159 2.90 10.14 5.03
C HIS A 159 3.81 11.37 5.04
N PHE A 160 3.46 12.34 4.18
CA PHE A 160 4.13 13.65 4.09
C PHE A 160 3.11 14.74 3.73
N ALA A 161 3.53 16.00 3.80
CA ALA A 161 2.69 17.13 3.40
C ALA A 161 2.21 16.95 1.94
N PRO A 162 0.90 17.05 1.67
CA PRO A 162 0.35 16.79 0.35
C PRO A 162 1.01 17.68 -0.74
N VAL A 163 1.33 17.06 -1.86
CA VAL A 163 1.93 17.74 -3.02
C VAL A 163 1.26 17.27 -4.31
N LYS A 164 0.90 18.22 -5.19
CA LYS A 164 0.36 17.88 -6.50
C LYS A 164 1.46 17.46 -7.45
N GLY A 165 1.29 16.32 -8.12
CA GLY A 165 2.29 15.82 -9.06
C GLY A 165 1.86 14.57 -9.79
N LYS A 166 2.71 14.15 -10.73
CA LYS A 166 2.44 13.01 -11.62
C LYS A 166 3.57 11.98 -11.64
N LYS A 167 4.82 12.40 -11.44
CA LYS A 167 5.99 11.53 -11.54
C LYS A 167 6.67 11.40 -10.18
N LEU A 168 6.77 10.16 -9.69
CA LEU A 168 7.46 9.84 -8.45
C LEU A 168 8.78 9.12 -8.77
N VAL A 169 9.82 9.44 -8.00
CA VAL A 169 11.07 8.67 -7.97
C VAL A 169 11.27 8.17 -6.55
N PHE A 170 11.18 6.86 -6.37
CA PHE A 170 11.44 6.20 -5.10
C PHE A 170 12.82 5.57 -5.14
N LYS A 171 13.70 6.01 -4.25
CA LYS A 171 15.11 5.67 -4.21
C LYS A 171 15.47 4.97 -2.90
N ALA A 172 16.08 3.81 -2.99
CA ALA A 172 16.76 3.16 -1.87
C ALA A 172 18.11 3.87 -1.64
N THR A 173 18.26 4.53 -0.49
CA THR A 173 19.52 5.18 -0.11
C THR A 173 20.39 4.27 0.75
N ARG A 174 19.79 3.27 1.41
CA ARG A 174 20.49 2.20 2.12
C ARG A 174 19.68 0.91 2.09
N ILE A 175 20.35 -0.22 2.07
CA ILE A 175 19.76 -1.56 2.05
C ILE A 175 20.19 -2.29 3.31
N VAL A 176 19.29 -3.11 3.87
CA VAL A 176 19.59 -3.95 5.04
C VAL A 176 20.80 -4.83 4.74
N ASP A 177 21.73 -4.93 5.71
CA ASP A 177 22.97 -5.70 5.63
C ASP A 177 23.87 -5.35 4.44
N ASN A 178 23.67 -4.17 3.84
CA ASN A 178 24.46 -3.65 2.71
C ASN A 178 24.55 -4.62 1.51
N VAL A 179 23.54 -5.44 1.30
CA VAL A 179 23.47 -6.28 0.09
C VAL A 179 23.35 -5.39 -1.15
N LYS A 180 23.92 -5.84 -2.28
CA LYS A 180 23.97 -5.04 -3.52
C LYS A 180 22.68 -5.01 -4.32
N ARG A 181 21.64 -5.68 -3.86
CA ARG A 181 20.41 -5.90 -4.62
C ARG A 181 19.23 -5.27 -3.90
N VAL A 182 18.49 -4.42 -4.59
CA VAL A 182 17.26 -3.82 -4.07
C VAL A 182 16.07 -4.67 -4.46
N GLY A 183 15.24 -5.07 -3.48
CA GLY A 183 14.01 -5.82 -3.67
C GLY A 183 12.78 -5.01 -3.26
N ILE A 184 11.74 -5.02 -4.10
CA ILE A 184 10.45 -4.40 -3.84
C ILE A 184 9.39 -5.45 -4.15
N ALA A 185 8.61 -5.85 -3.14
CA ALA A 185 7.47 -6.72 -3.35
C ALA A 185 6.27 -5.90 -3.83
N GLU A 186 5.92 -4.82 -3.11
CA GLU A 186 4.84 -3.93 -3.50
C GLU A 186 5.21 -2.46 -3.31
N PHE A 187 4.69 -1.62 -4.19
CA PHE A 187 4.74 -0.18 -4.06
C PHE A 187 3.37 0.44 -4.40
N SER A 188 2.85 1.25 -3.50
CA SER A 188 1.57 1.91 -3.67
C SER A 188 1.64 3.40 -3.38
N VAL A 189 0.81 4.18 -4.06
CA VAL A 189 0.73 5.63 -3.92
C VAL A 189 -0.52 6.01 -3.11
N ILE A 190 -0.36 6.91 -2.13
CA ILE A 190 -1.45 7.46 -1.34
C ILE A 190 -1.74 8.87 -1.81
N THR A 191 -3.02 9.15 -2.11
CA THR A 191 -3.48 10.46 -2.61
C THR A 191 -4.65 10.98 -1.78
N GLU A 192 -4.90 12.31 -1.83
CA GLU A 192 -5.99 12.98 -1.10
C GLU A 192 -7.25 13.19 -1.97
N ASP A 193 -7.10 13.23 -3.28
CA ASP A 193 -8.17 13.45 -4.27
C ASP A 193 -8.71 12.16 -4.89
#